data_19ca1c8ecff394d90bd8e60327cb18f9
#
_entry.id   19ca1c8ecff394d90bd8e60327cb18f9
#
_cell.length_a   1.000
_cell.length_b   1.000
_cell.length_c   1.000
_cell.angle_alpha   90.00
_cell.angle_beta   90.00
_cell.angle_gamma   90.00
#
_symmetry.space_group_name_H-M   'P 1'
#
loop_
_entity.id
_entity.type
_entity.pdbx_description
1 polymer ?
#
loop_
_entity_poly.entity_id
_entity_poly.type
_entity_poly.pdbx_seq_one_letter_code
_entity_poly.pdbx_strand_id
1 'polypeptide(L)'
;FGVKVGIASTFRGNLIVGARAFHGNPYDGHTLNEQLEQATILMQDSAAKPATAFVDLGYRGVDADNPQVRIVHRGKAKRISEQERRLLKRRQAIEPIIGHLKADHRMDRCHLKGERGDRLHAVLCAAGYNIKWLLRMIAKKGVTFFAIGFFVPATSQRRGPVLAYIGH
;
A
#
# COMPACT_ATOMS: atom_id res chain seq x y z
N PHE A 1 -16.77 -3.29 18.04
CA PHE A 1 -16.16 -2.19 17.26
C PHE A 1 -14.77 -2.64 16.85
N GLY A 2 -14.53 -2.70 15.52
CA GLY A 2 -13.25 -3.16 14.97
C GLY A 2 -12.18 -2.07 15.00
N VAL A 3 -10.93 -2.50 14.87
CA VAL A 3 -9.78 -1.60 14.69
C VAL A 3 -9.69 -1.20 13.21
N LYS A 4 -9.41 0.07 12.95
CA LYS A 4 -9.17 0.59 11.61
C LYS A 4 -7.81 0.08 11.10
N VAL A 5 -7.78 -0.51 9.90
CA VAL A 5 -6.53 -0.96 9.28
C VAL A 5 -6.28 -0.20 7.99
N GLY A 6 -5.18 0.54 7.94
CA GLY A 6 -4.72 1.21 6.74
C GLY A 6 -3.86 0.29 5.88
N ILE A 7 -4.11 0.27 4.57
CA ILE A 7 -3.38 -0.54 3.59
C ILE A 7 -2.71 0.37 2.57
N ALA A 8 -1.41 0.19 2.36
CA ALA A 8 -0.67 0.81 1.28
C ALA A 8 -0.20 -0.26 0.28
N SER A 9 -0.46 -0.05 -1.00
CA SER A 9 -0.05 -0.98 -2.06
C SER A 9 0.69 -0.26 -3.19
N THR A 10 1.55 -1.00 -3.89
CA THR A 10 2.25 -0.48 -5.06
C THR A 10 1.29 -0.34 -6.25
N PHE A 11 1.53 0.69 -7.08
CA PHE A 11 0.78 0.91 -8.31
C PHE A 11 0.94 -0.24 -9.32
N ARG A 12 2.15 -0.78 -9.45
CA ARG A 12 2.43 -1.92 -10.33
C ARG A 12 2.49 -3.19 -9.49
N GLY A 13 1.68 -4.16 -9.86
CA GLY A 13 1.65 -5.46 -9.21
C GLY A 13 0.75 -5.54 -7.97
N ASN A 14 0.26 -4.43 -7.42
CA ASN A 14 -0.62 -4.42 -6.24
C ASN A 14 -0.03 -5.15 -5.02
N LEU A 15 1.29 -5.09 -4.85
CA LEU A 15 1.95 -5.60 -3.64
C LEU A 15 1.64 -4.68 -2.47
N ILE A 16 1.31 -5.27 -1.34
CA ILE A 16 1.08 -4.51 -0.11
C ILE A 16 2.44 -4.14 0.50
N VAL A 17 2.69 -2.85 0.65
CA VAL A 17 3.91 -2.27 1.21
C VAL A 17 3.65 -1.54 2.53
N GLY A 18 2.44 -1.64 3.07
CA GLY A 18 2.07 -1.14 4.37
C GLY A 18 0.74 -1.72 4.82
N ALA A 19 0.67 -2.17 6.07
CA ALA A 19 -0.54 -2.62 6.73
C ALA A 19 -0.44 -2.26 8.22
N ARG A 20 -1.22 -1.27 8.66
CA ARG A 20 -1.12 -0.74 10.01
C ARG A 20 -2.48 -0.63 10.67
N ALA A 21 -2.58 -1.13 11.90
CA ALA A 21 -3.77 -1.03 12.71
C ALA A 21 -3.75 0.27 13.52
N PHE A 22 -4.86 0.99 13.48
CA PHE A 22 -5.07 2.27 14.18
C PHE A 22 -6.20 2.13 15.18
N HIS A 23 -5.91 2.32 16.45
CA HIS A 23 -6.88 2.26 17.55
C HIS A 23 -7.60 3.60 17.70
N GLY A 24 -8.80 3.58 18.26
CA GLY A 24 -9.59 4.80 18.50
C GLY A 24 -10.19 5.42 17.22
N ASN A 25 -10.15 4.71 16.08
CA ASN A 25 -10.71 5.15 14.79
C ASN A 25 -10.32 6.60 14.43
N PRO A 26 -9.01 6.92 14.35
CA PRO A 26 -8.56 8.28 14.06
C PRO A 26 -9.04 8.74 12.68
N TYR A 27 -9.06 10.06 12.48
CA TYR A 27 -9.30 10.65 11.16
C TYR A 27 -8.25 10.17 10.15
N ASP A 28 -8.66 9.89 8.91
CA ASP A 28 -7.79 9.29 7.88
C ASP A 28 -6.49 10.07 7.67
N GLY A 29 -6.60 11.40 7.63
CA GLY A 29 -5.45 12.28 7.46
C GLY A 29 -4.34 12.05 8.49
N HIS A 30 -4.70 11.80 9.73
CA HIS A 30 -3.72 11.57 10.82
C HIS A 30 -2.99 10.23 10.68
N THR A 31 -3.51 9.30 9.87
CA THR A 31 -2.90 7.97 9.67
C THR A 31 -1.88 7.93 8.53
N LEU A 32 -1.87 8.95 7.66
CA LEU A 32 -1.08 8.92 6.43
C LEU A 32 0.43 8.89 6.68
N ASN A 33 0.91 9.73 7.59
CA ASN A 33 2.33 9.80 7.95
C ASN A 33 2.87 8.45 8.37
N GLU A 34 2.18 7.79 9.28
CA GLU A 34 2.59 6.49 9.81
C GLU A 34 2.53 5.39 8.74
N GLN A 35 1.61 5.48 7.78
CA GLN A 35 1.53 4.54 6.65
C GLN A 35 2.67 4.75 5.66
N LEU A 36 3.01 6.00 5.34
CA LEU A 36 4.13 6.34 4.46
C LEU A 36 5.47 5.97 5.07
N GLU A 37 5.63 6.18 6.38
CA GLU A 37 6.81 5.75 7.13
C GLU A 37 7.00 4.24 7.03
N GLN A 38 5.96 3.45 7.35
CA GLN A 38 6.01 1.99 7.24
C GLN A 38 6.33 1.53 5.81
N ALA A 39 5.70 2.12 4.80
CA ALA A 39 5.98 1.81 3.41
C ALA A 39 7.44 2.13 3.04
N THR A 40 7.99 3.22 3.54
CA THR A 40 9.39 3.61 3.31
C THR A 40 10.34 2.62 3.96
N ILE A 41 10.07 2.17 5.19
CA ILE A 41 10.87 1.17 5.91
C ILE A 41 10.85 -0.17 5.15
N LEU A 42 9.67 -0.65 4.74
CA LEU A 42 9.54 -1.92 4.04
C LEU A 42 10.15 -1.91 2.63
N MET A 43 10.34 -0.73 2.06
CA MET A 43 10.93 -0.55 0.72
C MET A 43 12.38 -0.07 0.75
N GLN A 44 13.02 0.04 1.92
CA GLN A 44 14.36 0.61 2.08
C GLN A 44 15.43 -0.07 1.20
N ASP A 45 15.34 -1.41 1.06
CA ASP A 45 16.31 -2.19 0.27
C ASP A 45 16.04 -2.11 -1.24
N SER A 46 14.90 -1.59 -1.66
CA SER A 46 14.52 -1.52 -3.09
C SER A 46 15.03 -0.28 -3.81
N ALA A 47 15.78 0.62 -3.16
CA ALA A 47 16.17 1.93 -3.68
C ALA A 47 15.00 2.79 -4.23
N ALA A 48 13.77 2.37 -4.00
CA ALA A 48 12.53 3.04 -4.41
C ALA A 48 11.83 3.61 -3.18
N LYS A 49 11.47 4.90 -3.25
CA LYS A 49 10.71 5.57 -2.19
C LYS A 49 9.34 5.99 -2.72
N PRO A 50 8.30 6.03 -1.89
CA PRO A 50 7.01 6.59 -2.27
C PRO A 50 7.18 8.07 -2.68
N ALA A 51 7.03 8.37 -3.97
CA ALA A 51 7.12 9.74 -4.47
C ALA A 51 5.72 10.38 -4.63
N THR A 52 4.70 9.56 -4.86
CA THR A 52 3.32 10.00 -5.01
C THR A 52 2.38 9.00 -4.33
N ALA A 53 1.46 9.51 -3.52
CA ALA A 53 0.41 8.75 -2.87
C ALA A 53 -0.96 9.12 -3.45
N PHE A 54 -1.70 8.12 -3.93
CA PHE A 54 -3.08 8.27 -4.35
C PHE A 54 -3.99 7.85 -3.21
N VAL A 55 -4.71 8.81 -2.67
CA VAL A 55 -5.50 8.63 -1.45
C VAL A 55 -6.98 8.96 -1.67
N ASP A 56 -7.82 8.59 -0.72
CA ASP A 56 -9.22 8.97 -0.73
C ASP A 56 -9.45 10.40 -0.25
N LEU A 57 -10.69 10.87 -0.34
CA LEU A 57 -11.09 12.21 0.09
C LEU A 57 -10.91 12.43 1.61
N GLY A 58 -10.93 11.36 2.40
CA GLY A 58 -10.65 11.40 3.84
C GLY A 58 -9.27 11.95 4.21
N TYR A 59 -8.33 11.96 3.25
CA TYR A 59 -6.96 12.45 3.44
C TYR A 59 -6.75 13.91 2.98
N ARG A 60 -7.77 14.76 3.05
CA ARG A 60 -7.62 16.18 2.70
C ARG A 60 -6.79 16.92 3.75
N GLY A 61 -6.00 17.89 3.29
CA GLY A 61 -5.27 18.83 4.16
C GLY A 61 -3.95 18.31 4.72
N VAL A 62 -3.55 17.08 4.40
CA VAL A 62 -2.32 16.44 4.93
C VAL A 62 -1.05 16.71 4.10
N ASP A 63 -1.14 17.58 3.11
CA ASP A 63 0.00 17.90 2.24
C ASP A 63 1.15 18.53 3.00
N ALA A 64 0.85 19.42 3.96
CA ALA A 64 1.85 20.11 4.77
C ALA A 64 2.65 19.15 5.65
N ASP A 65 2.01 18.09 6.13
CA ASP A 65 2.62 17.08 7.00
C ASP A 65 3.52 16.11 6.22
N ASN A 66 3.38 16.08 4.87
CA ASN A 66 4.08 15.14 4.00
C ASN A 66 4.77 15.85 2.80
N PRO A 67 5.68 16.80 3.03
CA PRO A 67 6.26 17.62 1.97
C PRO A 67 7.08 16.83 0.94
N GLN A 68 7.54 15.64 1.28
CA GLN A 68 8.35 14.80 0.39
C GLN A 68 7.53 13.89 -0.54
N VAL A 69 6.22 13.78 -0.30
CA VAL A 69 5.32 12.90 -1.05
C VAL A 69 4.21 13.72 -1.68
N ARG A 70 4.07 13.60 -3.00
CA ARG A 70 2.95 14.23 -3.71
C ARG A 70 1.64 13.51 -3.41
N ILE A 71 0.73 14.15 -2.71
CA ILE A 71 -0.58 13.58 -2.36
C ILE A 71 -1.61 13.95 -3.41
N VAL A 72 -2.25 12.94 -4.00
CA VAL A 72 -3.25 13.08 -5.06
C VAL A 72 -4.57 12.45 -4.63
N HIS A 73 -5.64 13.24 -4.64
CA HIS A 73 -7.01 12.80 -4.36
C HIS A 73 -8.03 13.49 -5.27
N ARG A 74 -9.27 12.98 -5.33
CA ARG A 74 -10.32 13.51 -6.22
C ARG A 74 -10.63 15.00 -6.00
N GLY A 75 -10.45 15.52 -4.81
CA GLY A 75 -10.62 16.95 -4.52
C GLY A 75 -9.65 17.88 -5.25
N LYS A 76 -8.54 17.35 -5.77
CA LYS A 76 -7.53 18.08 -6.57
C LYS A 76 -7.74 17.94 -8.10
N ALA A 77 -8.89 17.43 -8.53
CA ALA A 77 -9.15 17.08 -9.95
C ALA A 77 -8.85 18.19 -10.96
N LYS A 78 -8.98 19.48 -10.57
CA LYS A 78 -8.64 20.63 -11.40
C LYS A 78 -7.14 20.94 -11.50
N ARG A 79 -6.32 20.35 -10.62
CA ARG A 79 -4.87 20.65 -10.48
C ARG A 79 -3.96 19.44 -10.76
N ILE A 80 -4.55 18.36 -11.29
CA ILE A 80 -3.83 17.12 -11.60
C ILE A 80 -3.75 16.92 -13.11
N SER A 81 -2.64 16.33 -13.57
CA SER A 81 -2.45 15.98 -14.98
C SER A 81 -3.42 14.88 -15.43
N GLU A 82 -3.60 14.70 -16.73
CA GLU A 82 -4.42 13.62 -17.27
C GLU A 82 -3.87 12.24 -16.88
N GLN A 83 -2.55 12.10 -16.83
CA GLN A 83 -1.90 10.89 -16.36
C GLN A 83 -2.25 10.59 -14.90
N GLU A 84 -2.16 11.57 -13.99
CA GLU A 84 -2.55 11.41 -12.60
C GLU A 84 -4.05 11.09 -12.45
N ARG A 85 -4.89 11.65 -13.32
CA ARG A 85 -6.33 11.34 -13.34
C ARG A 85 -6.59 9.87 -13.69
N ARG A 86 -5.86 9.32 -14.67
CA ARG A 86 -5.92 7.89 -15.01
C ARG A 86 -5.45 7.02 -13.85
N LEU A 87 -4.37 7.43 -13.18
CA LEU A 87 -3.83 6.75 -12.01
C LEU A 87 -4.79 6.80 -10.82
N LEU A 88 -5.45 7.94 -10.61
CA LEU A 88 -6.46 8.09 -9.57
C LEU A 88 -7.68 7.16 -9.78
N LYS A 89 -8.10 6.96 -11.04
CA LYS A 89 -9.12 5.94 -11.35
C LYS A 89 -8.65 4.54 -10.99
N ARG A 90 -7.37 4.23 -11.24
CA ARG A 90 -6.77 2.93 -10.92
C ARG A 90 -6.64 2.69 -9.41
N ARG A 91 -6.70 3.72 -8.56
CA ARG A 91 -6.77 3.57 -7.10
C ARG A 91 -7.88 2.62 -6.66
N GLN A 92 -8.99 2.57 -7.38
CA GLN A 92 -10.08 1.63 -7.08
C GLN A 92 -9.63 0.16 -7.04
N ALA A 93 -8.45 -0.16 -7.59
CA ALA A 93 -7.86 -1.51 -7.45
C ALA A 93 -7.52 -1.89 -6.00
N ILE A 94 -7.49 -0.94 -5.06
CA ILE A 94 -7.27 -1.25 -3.64
C ILE A 94 -8.51 -1.90 -2.99
N GLU A 95 -9.71 -1.60 -3.48
CA GLU A 95 -10.96 -2.15 -2.92
C GLU A 95 -11.02 -3.68 -3.04
N PRO A 96 -10.74 -4.29 -4.20
CA PRO A 96 -10.59 -5.75 -4.30
C PRO A 96 -9.48 -6.31 -3.40
N ILE A 97 -8.36 -5.59 -3.23
CA ILE A 97 -7.27 -6.03 -2.34
C ILE A 97 -7.79 -6.13 -0.90
N ILE A 98 -8.49 -5.09 -0.42
CA ILE A 98 -9.11 -5.08 0.90
C ILE A 98 -10.15 -6.20 1.03
N GLY A 99 -10.95 -6.43 0.00
CA GLY A 99 -11.89 -7.56 -0.07
C GLY A 99 -11.18 -8.91 0.11
N HIS A 100 -10.08 -9.14 -0.60
CA HIS A 100 -9.27 -10.34 -0.46
C HIS A 100 -8.60 -10.47 0.91
N LEU A 101 -8.13 -9.36 1.50
CA LEU A 101 -7.56 -9.38 2.84
C LEU A 101 -8.60 -9.82 3.87
N LYS A 102 -9.84 -9.36 3.75
CA LYS A 102 -10.94 -9.75 4.64
C LYS A 102 -11.38 -11.20 4.39
N ALA A 103 -11.68 -11.57 3.15
CA ALA A 103 -12.25 -12.87 2.82
C ALA A 103 -11.22 -14.01 2.86
N ASP A 104 -10.04 -13.82 2.27
CA ASP A 104 -9.04 -14.89 2.09
C ASP A 104 -8.03 -14.95 3.23
N HIS A 105 -7.75 -13.81 3.90
CA HIS A 105 -6.72 -13.69 4.92
C HIS A 105 -7.27 -13.32 6.30
N ARG A 106 -8.60 -13.33 6.47
CA ARG A 106 -9.31 -13.11 7.74
C ARG A 106 -8.98 -11.79 8.44
N MET A 107 -8.72 -10.73 7.70
CA MET A 107 -8.45 -9.42 8.28
C MET A 107 -9.66 -8.83 9.00
N ASP A 108 -10.86 -9.33 8.72
CA ASP A 108 -12.11 -8.99 9.40
C ASP A 108 -12.25 -9.59 10.81
N ARG A 109 -11.38 -10.56 11.18
CA ARG A 109 -11.44 -11.30 12.46
C ARG A 109 -10.06 -11.46 13.09
N CYS A 110 -9.69 -10.56 13.97
CA CYS A 110 -8.49 -10.72 14.78
C CYS A 110 -8.74 -11.65 15.95
N HIS A 111 -7.98 -12.74 16.04
CA HIS A 111 -7.99 -13.66 17.18
C HIS A 111 -6.90 -13.34 18.20
N LEU A 112 -5.99 -12.43 17.88
CA LEU A 112 -4.96 -11.95 18.79
C LEU A 112 -5.55 -10.86 19.69
N LYS A 113 -5.05 -10.76 20.92
CA LYS A 113 -5.59 -9.83 21.92
C LYS A 113 -4.76 -8.55 22.01
N GLY A 114 -5.46 -7.45 22.24
CA GLY A 114 -4.88 -6.11 22.49
C GLY A 114 -4.28 -5.46 21.27
N GLU A 115 -3.84 -4.24 21.43
CA GLU A 115 -3.30 -3.41 20.32
C GLU A 115 -2.13 -4.05 19.57
N ARG A 116 -1.26 -4.73 20.29
CA ARG A 116 -0.13 -5.45 19.70
C ARG A 116 -0.60 -6.61 18.83
N GLY A 117 -1.66 -7.30 19.28
CA GLY A 117 -2.29 -8.37 18.52
C GLY A 117 -2.89 -7.86 17.21
N ASP A 118 -3.61 -6.74 17.24
CA ASP A 118 -4.21 -6.13 16.06
C ASP A 118 -3.16 -5.67 15.05
N ARG A 119 -2.07 -5.04 15.53
CA ARG A 119 -0.95 -4.63 14.67
C ARG A 119 -0.29 -5.82 13.98
N LEU A 120 -0.01 -6.88 14.74
CA LEU A 120 0.59 -8.10 14.20
C LEU A 120 -0.34 -8.79 13.20
N HIS A 121 -1.63 -8.86 13.51
CA HIS A 121 -2.64 -9.46 12.65
C HIS A 121 -2.71 -8.75 11.28
N ALA A 122 -2.74 -7.41 11.28
CA ALA A 122 -2.75 -6.63 10.04
C ALA A 122 -1.54 -6.95 9.14
N VAL A 123 -0.33 -7.00 9.73
CA VAL A 123 0.90 -7.34 9.00
C VAL A 123 0.88 -8.77 8.48
N LEU A 124 0.42 -9.75 9.27
CA LEU A 124 0.35 -11.15 8.86
C LEU A 124 -0.65 -11.36 7.71
N CYS A 125 -1.80 -10.69 7.74
CA CYS A 125 -2.77 -10.72 6.63
C CYS A 125 -2.15 -10.16 5.33
N ALA A 126 -1.44 -9.04 5.42
CA ALA A 126 -0.74 -8.43 4.29
C ALA A 126 0.38 -9.34 3.74
N ALA A 127 1.15 -9.96 4.62
CA ALA A 127 2.20 -10.92 4.25
C ALA A 127 1.59 -12.14 3.52
N GLY A 128 0.50 -12.71 4.05
CA GLY A 128 -0.22 -13.82 3.42
C GLY A 128 -0.72 -13.47 2.01
N TYR A 129 -1.28 -12.27 1.84
CA TYR A 129 -1.68 -11.76 0.52
C TYR A 129 -0.49 -11.69 -0.45
N ASN A 130 0.63 -11.10 -0.03
CA ASN A 130 1.83 -10.95 -0.85
C ASN A 130 2.44 -12.30 -1.22
N ILE A 131 2.48 -13.27 -0.30
CA ILE A 131 2.94 -14.63 -0.56
C ILE A 131 2.04 -15.30 -1.61
N LYS A 132 0.72 -15.23 -1.44
CA LYS A 132 -0.24 -15.78 -2.40
C LYS A 132 -0.08 -15.15 -3.79
N TRP A 133 0.14 -13.82 -3.83
CA TRP A 133 0.43 -13.11 -5.06
C TRP A 133 1.74 -13.60 -5.70
N LEU A 134 2.82 -13.73 -4.92
CA LEU A 134 4.12 -14.21 -5.39
C LEU A 134 4.02 -15.63 -5.96
N LEU A 135 3.36 -16.55 -5.27
CA LEU A 135 3.16 -17.92 -5.73
C LEU A 135 2.40 -17.98 -7.08
N ARG A 136 1.36 -17.14 -7.24
CA ARG A 136 0.63 -17.03 -8.52
C ARG A 136 1.53 -16.50 -9.63
N MET A 137 2.41 -15.54 -9.35
CA MET A 137 3.35 -15.01 -10.33
C MET A 137 4.39 -16.05 -10.72
N ILE A 138 4.91 -16.83 -9.77
CA ILE A 138 5.83 -17.94 -10.01
C ILE A 138 5.16 -19.00 -10.90
N ALA A 139 3.93 -19.41 -10.58
CA ALA A 139 3.18 -20.37 -11.35
C ALA A 139 2.93 -19.88 -12.80
N LYS A 140 2.69 -18.57 -12.98
CA LYS A 140 2.39 -17.99 -14.30
C LYS A 140 3.63 -17.72 -15.15
N LYS A 141 4.74 -17.30 -14.56
CA LYS A 141 5.95 -16.82 -15.26
C LYS A 141 7.16 -17.75 -15.14
N GLY A 142 7.07 -18.73 -14.26
CA GLY A 142 8.18 -19.63 -13.92
C GLY A 142 9.15 -19.03 -12.90
N VAL A 143 9.89 -19.90 -12.22
CA VAL A 143 10.86 -19.52 -11.17
C VAL A 143 12.02 -18.71 -11.75
N THR A 144 12.45 -19.03 -12.97
CA THR A 144 13.58 -18.38 -13.65
C THR A 144 13.37 -16.87 -13.81
N PHE A 145 12.14 -16.41 -14.03
CA PHE A 145 11.81 -14.99 -14.14
C PHE A 145 12.10 -14.23 -12.83
N PHE A 146 11.89 -14.86 -11.69
CA PHE A 146 12.18 -14.27 -10.38
C PHE A 146 13.68 -14.31 -10.06
N ALA A 147 14.37 -15.41 -10.38
CA ALA A 147 15.80 -15.53 -10.18
C ALA A 147 16.56 -14.42 -10.93
N ILE A 148 16.21 -14.16 -12.19
CA ILE A 148 16.80 -13.07 -12.98
C ILE A 148 16.50 -11.70 -12.35
N GLY A 149 15.29 -11.47 -11.86
CA GLY A 149 14.89 -10.21 -11.23
C GLY A 149 15.63 -9.92 -9.92
N PHE A 150 16.02 -10.97 -9.17
CA PHE A 150 16.78 -10.83 -7.93
C PHE A 150 18.30 -10.70 -8.17
N PHE A 151 18.84 -11.31 -9.23
CA PHE A 151 20.28 -11.30 -9.52
C PHE A 151 20.72 -10.17 -10.44
N VAL A 152 19.81 -9.48 -11.13
CA VAL A 152 20.17 -8.31 -11.95
C VAL A 152 20.29 -7.10 -11.01
N PRO A 153 21.49 -6.51 -10.88
CA PRO A 153 21.68 -5.33 -10.04
C PRO A 153 20.77 -4.19 -10.49
N ALA A 154 20.26 -3.47 -9.52
CA ALA A 154 19.26 -2.39 -9.66
C ALA A 154 19.67 -1.22 -10.60
N THR A 155 20.86 -1.25 -11.15
CA THR A 155 21.42 -0.23 -12.05
C THR A 155 20.75 -0.17 -13.43
N SER A 156 20.05 -1.24 -13.86
CA SER A 156 19.42 -1.32 -15.19
C SER A 156 17.91 -1.05 -15.19
N GLN A 157 17.24 -1.00 -14.06
CA GLN A 157 15.82 -0.70 -14.03
C GLN A 157 15.61 0.82 -14.02
N ARG A 158 15.00 1.37 -15.07
CA ARG A 158 14.50 2.74 -15.06
C ARG A 158 13.57 2.91 -13.86
N ARG A 159 14.03 3.68 -12.88
CA ARG A 159 13.32 3.99 -11.64
C ARG A 159 12.09 4.84 -11.99
N GLY A 160 10.97 4.20 -12.20
CA GLY A 160 9.70 4.91 -12.21
C GLY A 160 9.31 5.30 -10.79
N PRO A 161 8.59 6.40 -10.60
CA PRO A 161 8.10 6.80 -9.28
C PRO A 161 7.27 5.67 -8.68
N VAL A 162 7.55 5.32 -7.42
CA VAL A 162 6.70 4.38 -6.69
C VAL A 162 5.46 5.14 -6.28
N LEU A 163 4.34 4.66 -6.77
CA LEU A 163 3.02 5.18 -6.46
C LEU A 163 2.40 4.27 -5.41
N ALA A 164 1.98 4.82 -4.30
CA ALA A 164 1.26 4.09 -3.27
C ALA A 164 -0.25 4.40 -3.37
N TYR A 165 -1.07 3.37 -3.25
CA TYR A 165 -2.51 3.51 -3.00
C TYR A 165 -2.76 3.26 -1.52
N ILE A 166 -3.52 4.14 -0.89
CA ILE A 166 -3.86 4.05 0.52
C ILE A 166 -5.38 4.00 0.67
N GLY A 167 -5.86 3.01 1.41
CA GLY A 167 -7.26 2.79 1.72
C GLY A 167 -7.43 2.08 3.06
N HIS A 168 -8.67 2.00 3.55
CA HIS A 168 -9.05 1.38 4.81
C HIS A 168 -10.10 0.28 4.60
#